data_a30f7591327c1ee8281016003c827be9
#
_entry.id   a30f7591327c1ee8281016003c827be9
#
_cell.length_a   1.000
_cell.length_b   1.000
_cell.length_c   1.000
_cell.angle_alpha   90.00
_cell.angle_beta   90.00
_cell.angle_gamma   90.00
#
_symmetry.space_group_name_H-M   'P 1'
#
loop_
_entity.id
_entity.type
_entity.pdbx_description
1 polymer ?
#
loop_
_entity_poly.entity_id
_entity_poly.type
_entity_poly.pdbx_seq_one_letter_code
_entity_poly.pdbx_strand_id
1 'polypeptide(L)'
;MGSVMQNKDGGAGLASWDQTPILSVEHLTMRFGGLVAINDLSFNVGRGDITALIGPNGAGKTTVFNCVTGFYKPTEGRTAMRHGAGLQADAIEEVTRSDLRYKESPQGSVYLLERMPDFEISQRAKVARTFQNIRLFGGMTALE
;
A
#
# COMPACT_ATOMS: atom_id res chain seq x y z
N MET A 1 4.87 4.34 -18.76
CA MET A 1 4.04 4.04 -17.61
C MET A 1 4.24 2.60 -17.20
N GLY A 2 4.46 2.35 -15.92
CA GLY A 2 4.50 0.99 -15.39
C GLY A 2 3.11 0.37 -15.47
N SER A 3 3.02 -0.89 -15.90
CA SER A 3 1.81 -1.68 -15.81
C SER A 3 1.88 -2.57 -14.56
N VAL A 4 0.81 -2.62 -13.79
CA VAL A 4 0.65 -3.61 -12.73
C VAL A 4 0.13 -4.88 -13.41
N MET A 5 0.96 -5.90 -13.48
CA MET A 5 0.51 -7.23 -13.89
C MET A 5 0.12 -8.01 -12.64
N GLN A 6 -1.16 -8.27 -12.51
CA GLN A 6 -1.63 -9.31 -11.62
C GLN A 6 -1.31 -10.66 -12.25
N ASN A 7 -0.62 -11.52 -11.54
CA ASN A 7 -0.33 -12.86 -12.02
C ASN A 7 -1.64 -13.65 -12.09
N LYS A 8 -2.10 -13.95 -13.31
CA LYS A 8 -3.29 -14.74 -13.58
C LYS A 8 -3.00 -16.24 -13.68
N ASP A 9 -1.84 -16.69 -13.27
CA ASP A 9 -1.52 -18.11 -13.36
C ASP A 9 -2.25 -18.86 -12.26
N GLY A 10 -3.45 -19.27 -12.67
CA GLY A 10 -4.39 -20.01 -11.92
C GLY A 10 -3.92 -21.41 -11.57
N GLY A 11 -3.61 -21.62 -10.36
CA GLY A 11 -4.08 -22.85 -9.74
C GLY A 11 -5.58 -22.67 -9.54
N ALA A 12 -6.36 -23.73 -9.70
CA ALA A 12 -7.82 -23.77 -9.60
C ALA A 12 -8.35 -23.50 -8.18
N GLY A 13 -7.93 -22.40 -7.59
CA GLY A 13 -8.55 -21.72 -6.49
C GLY A 13 -8.95 -20.37 -7.01
N LEU A 14 -10.20 -20.01 -6.90
CA LEU A 14 -10.66 -18.65 -7.09
C LEU A 14 -9.64 -17.73 -6.47
N ALA A 15 -9.04 -16.89 -7.29
CA ALA A 15 -7.99 -15.98 -6.83
C ALA A 15 -8.55 -15.22 -5.63
N SER A 16 -7.85 -15.31 -4.51
CA SER A 16 -8.25 -14.74 -3.22
C SER A 16 -8.48 -13.22 -3.29
N TRP A 17 -8.02 -12.59 -4.35
CA TRP A 17 -8.18 -11.16 -4.64
C TRP A 17 -9.57 -10.76 -5.14
N ASP A 18 -10.40 -11.69 -5.59
CA ASP A 18 -11.81 -11.45 -5.93
C ASP A 18 -12.68 -11.22 -4.68
N GLN A 19 -12.18 -11.58 -3.52
CA GLN A 19 -12.94 -11.46 -2.31
C GLN A 19 -12.38 -10.31 -1.50
N THR A 20 -11.87 -9.87 -0.80
CA THR A 20 -11.48 -8.65 -0.06
C THR A 20 -9.97 -8.45 -0.12
N PRO A 21 -9.47 -7.58 -0.97
CA PRO A 21 -8.03 -7.33 -1.04
C PRO A 21 -7.50 -6.81 0.30
N ILE A 22 -6.29 -7.22 0.67
CA ILE A 22 -5.62 -6.69 1.86
C ILE A 22 -5.20 -5.23 1.65
N LEU A 23 -4.80 -4.90 0.43
CA LEU A 23 -4.44 -3.54 0.03
C LEU A 23 -5.20 -3.16 -1.25
N SER A 24 -5.85 -2.02 -1.21
CA SER A 24 -6.46 -1.39 -2.38
C SER A 24 -5.85 -0.03 -2.61
N VAL A 25 -5.34 0.19 -3.80
CA VAL A 25 -4.85 1.48 -4.27
C VAL A 25 -5.79 1.96 -5.37
N GLU A 26 -6.35 3.13 -5.21
CA GLU A 26 -7.35 3.70 -6.12
C GLU A 26 -6.93 5.09 -6.54
N HIS A 27 -6.83 5.29 -7.86
CA HIS A 27 -6.53 6.58 -8.49
C HIS A 27 -5.29 7.28 -7.94
N LEU A 28 -4.25 6.51 -7.59
CA LEU A 28 -3.03 7.05 -7.02
C LEU A 28 -2.33 7.96 -8.03
N THR A 29 -2.19 9.21 -7.67
CA THR A 29 -1.46 10.21 -8.45
C THR A 29 -0.41 10.88 -7.57
N MET A 30 0.81 10.98 -8.08
CA MET A 30 1.90 11.65 -7.40
C MET A 30 2.60 12.62 -8.33
N ARG A 31 2.65 13.87 -7.91
CA ARG A 31 3.30 14.96 -8.64
C ARG A 31 4.39 15.60 -7.80
N PHE A 32 5.52 15.85 -8.42
CA PHE A 32 6.62 16.60 -7.84
C PHE A 32 6.80 17.90 -8.67
N GLY A 33 6.20 18.99 -8.19
CA GLY A 33 6.15 20.22 -8.99
C GLY A 33 5.46 19.98 -10.33
N GLY A 34 6.17 20.22 -11.43
CA GLY A 34 5.66 19.97 -12.79
C GLY A 34 5.78 18.52 -13.30
N LEU A 35 6.43 17.64 -12.52
CA LEU A 35 6.65 16.25 -12.92
C LEU A 35 5.55 15.35 -12.36
N VAL A 36 4.86 14.61 -13.21
CA VAL A 36 3.92 13.55 -12.84
C VAL A 36 4.69 12.23 -12.76
N ALA A 37 4.95 11.76 -11.54
CA ALA A 37 5.66 10.51 -11.30
C ALA A 37 4.74 9.28 -11.38
N ILE A 38 3.50 9.42 -10.90
CA ILE A 38 2.43 8.42 -11.00
C ILE A 38 1.18 9.16 -11.46
N ASN A 39 0.48 8.58 -12.44
CA ASN A 39 -0.73 9.14 -12.98
C ASN A 39 -1.86 8.10 -12.96
N ASP A 40 -2.82 8.30 -12.08
CA ASP A 40 -4.07 7.52 -12.00
C ASP A 40 -3.84 6.00 -11.93
N LEU A 41 -3.00 5.54 -11.01
CA LEU A 41 -2.70 4.13 -10.83
C LEU A 41 -3.69 3.48 -9.85
N SER A 42 -4.32 2.39 -10.29
CA SER A 42 -5.20 1.58 -9.43
C SER A 42 -4.81 0.11 -9.48
N PHE A 43 -4.74 -0.54 -8.33
CA PHE A 43 -4.50 -1.98 -8.22
C PHE A 43 -4.92 -2.51 -6.85
N ASN A 44 -5.08 -3.83 -6.78
CA ASN A 44 -5.38 -4.54 -5.55
C ASN A 44 -4.31 -5.60 -5.26
N VAL A 45 -4.09 -5.86 -3.98
CA VAL A 45 -3.23 -6.95 -3.51
C VAL A 45 -4.09 -7.90 -2.68
N GLY A 46 -4.12 -9.17 -3.07
CA GLY A 46 -4.84 -10.21 -2.36
C GLY A 46 -4.13 -10.65 -1.09
N ARG A 47 -4.88 -11.17 -0.15
CA ARG A 47 -4.33 -11.71 1.09
C ARG A 47 -3.55 -13.00 0.82
N GLY A 48 -2.29 -13.04 1.26
CA GLY A 48 -1.40 -14.18 1.03
C GLY A 48 -0.78 -14.24 -0.37
N ASP A 49 -1.06 -13.27 -1.23
CA ASP A 49 -0.51 -13.20 -2.58
C ASP A 49 0.86 -12.50 -2.61
N ILE A 50 1.61 -12.82 -3.65
CA ILE A 50 2.80 -12.05 -4.05
C ILE A 50 2.42 -11.24 -5.28
N THR A 51 2.43 -9.93 -5.15
CA THR A 51 2.10 -9.01 -6.23
C THR A 51 3.37 -8.29 -6.71
N ALA A 52 3.62 -8.32 -8.01
CA ALA A 52 4.77 -7.66 -8.61
C ALA A 52 4.36 -6.38 -9.34
N LEU A 53 5.14 -5.33 -9.13
CA LEU A 53 5.05 -4.08 -9.87
C LEU A 53 6.16 -4.05 -10.91
N ILE A 54 5.78 -4.12 -12.18
CA ILE A 54 6.70 -4.26 -13.31
C ILE A 54 6.66 -3.00 -14.16
N GLY A 55 7.82 -2.56 -14.61
CA GLY A 55 7.96 -1.44 -15.51
C GLY A 55 9.42 -1.06 -15.70
N PRO A 56 9.75 -0.22 -16.70
CA PRO A 56 11.10 0.26 -16.92
C PRO A 56 11.57 1.15 -15.76
N ASN A 57 12.89 1.37 -15.67
CA ASN A 57 13.45 2.33 -14.72
C ASN A 57 12.90 3.74 -15.03
N GLY A 58 12.51 4.46 -13.97
CA GLY A 58 11.86 5.77 -14.11
C GLY A 58 10.35 5.73 -14.34
N ALA A 59 9.73 4.54 -14.35
CA ALA A 59 8.26 4.39 -14.48
C ALA A 59 7.47 4.67 -13.19
N GLY A 60 8.13 5.08 -12.11
CA GLY A 60 7.47 5.42 -10.85
C GLY A 60 7.32 4.28 -9.85
N LYS A 61 7.92 3.10 -10.07
CA LYS A 61 7.81 1.94 -9.17
C LYS A 61 8.22 2.27 -7.73
N THR A 62 9.39 2.87 -7.55
CA THR A 62 9.87 3.30 -6.23
C THR A 62 8.94 4.34 -5.60
N THR A 63 8.37 5.23 -6.38
CA THR A 63 7.42 6.24 -5.92
C THR A 63 6.14 5.59 -5.41
N VAL A 64 5.64 4.54 -6.06
CA VAL A 64 4.49 3.76 -5.57
C VAL A 64 4.78 3.16 -4.19
N PHE A 65 5.93 2.51 -4.02
CA PHE A 65 6.34 1.97 -2.73
C PHE A 65 6.50 3.06 -1.66
N ASN A 66 7.03 4.21 -2.02
CA ASN A 66 7.15 5.34 -1.12
C ASN A 66 5.78 5.89 -0.68
N CYS A 67 4.80 5.91 -1.57
CA CYS A 67 3.44 6.32 -1.23
C CYS A 67 2.77 5.30 -0.29
N VAL A 68 2.86 4.01 -0.59
CA VAL A 68 2.25 2.96 0.23
C VAL A 68 2.89 2.88 1.62
N THR A 69 4.19 3.11 1.74
CA THR A 69 4.90 3.06 3.01
C THR A 69 4.91 4.37 3.78
N GLY A 70 4.31 5.44 3.23
CA GLY A 70 4.14 6.72 3.92
C GLY A 70 5.29 7.70 3.78
N PHE A 71 6.36 7.35 3.05
CA PHE A 71 7.47 8.27 2.78
C PHE A 71 7.03 9.49 1.97
N TYR A 72 6.10 9.28 1.04
CA TYR A 72 5.46 10.35 0.29
C TYR A 72 3.96 10.33 0.52
N LYS A 73 3.39 11.51 0.65
CA LYS A 73 1.94 11.67 0.60
C LYS A 73 1.51 11.82 -0.84
N PRO A 74 0.63 10.95 -1.34
CA PRO A 74 0.12 11.08 -2.70
C PRO A 74 -0.59 12.42 -2.88
N THR A 75 -0.54 12.94 -4.09
CA THR A 75 -1.25 14.17 -4.44
C THR A 75 -2.74 13.93 -4.51
N GLU A 76 -3.14 12.78 -5.06
CA GLU A 76 -4.52 12.34 -5.18
C GLU A 76 -4.58 10.82 -5.03
N GLY A 77 -5.76 10.31 -4.70
CA GLY A 77 -6.02 8.89 -4.61
C GLY A 77 -6.22 8.39 -3.19
N ARG A 78 -6.60 7.13 -3.09
CA ARG A 78 -6.87 6.45 -1.82
C ARG A 78 -6.06 5.15 -1.75
N THR A 79 -5.47 4.89 -0.59
CA THR A 79 -4.73 3.66 -0.32
C THR A 79 -5.25 3.05 0.96
N ALA A 80 -6.09 2.03 0.84
CA ALA A 80 -6.74 1.37 1.96
C ALA A 80 -6.10 0.01 2.27
N MET A 81 -5.65 -0.17 3.50
CA MET A 81 -5.16 -1.44 4.05
C MET A 81 -6.21 -2.04 4.97
N ARG A 82 -6.42 -3.34 4.88
CA ARG A 82 -7.44 -4.07 5.66
C ARG A 82 -6.84 -5.23 6.42
N HIS A 83 -7.20 -5.35 7.70
CA HIS A 83 -6.89 -6.50 8.53
C HIS A 83 -8.18 -7.16 9.03
N GLY A 84 -8.16 -8.49 9.18
CA GLY A 84 -9.32 -9.25 9.61
C GLY A 84 -10.18 -9.77 8.47
N ALA A 85 -11.10 -10.68 8.78
CA ALA A 85 -11.89 -11.41 7.79
C ALA A 85 -13.28 -10.79 7.49
N GLY A 86 -13.72 -9.84 8.29
CA GLY A 86 -15.11 -9.38 8.29
C GLY A 86 -15.33 -7.94 7.85
N LEU A 87 -14.36 -7.30 7.18
CA LEU A 87 -14.52 -5.93 6.80
C LEU A 87 -15.23 -5.77 5.49
N GLN A 88 -16.34 -5.08 5.61
CA GLN A 88 -17.21 -4.72 4.53
C GLN A 88 -16.76 -3.42 3.86
N ALA A 89 -17.16 -3.23 2.63
CA ALA A 89 -16.92 -2.00 1.89
C ALA A 89 -17.40 -0.75 2.65
N ASP A 90 -18.47 -0.89 3.41
CA ASP A 90 -19.05 0.19 4.24
C ASP A 90 -18.08 0.80 5.24
N ALA A 91 -17.18 0.00 5.82
CA ALA A 91 -16.19 0.51 6.76
C ALA A 91 -15.17 1.43 6.10
N ILE A 92 -14.78 1.16 4.85
CA ILE A 92 -13.89 2.03 4.08
C ILE A 92 -14.60 3.33 3.72
N GLU A 93 -15.85 3.23 3.28
CA GLU A 93 -16.67 4.39 2.94
C GLU A 93 -16.85 5.31 4.17
N GLU A 94 -17.13 4.71 5.32
CA GLU A 94 -17.30 5.44 6.57
C GLU A 94 -16.01 6.19 6.97
N VAL A 95 -14.85 5.52 6.94
CA VAL A 95 -13.55 6.15 7.23
C VAL A 95 -13.21 7.20 6.18
N THR A 96 -13.54 6.94 4.92
CA THR A 96 -13.28 7.88 3.82
C THR A 96 -14.07 9.18 3.96
N ARG A 97 -15.35 9.08 4.37
CA ARG A 97 -16.23 10.24 4.58
C ARG A 97 -15.94 11.01 5.85
N SER A 98 -15.33 10.36 6.83
CA SER A 98 -14.89 10.99 8.08
C SER A 98 -13.47 11.53 7.94
N ASP A 99 -13.05 12.36 8.90
CA ASP A 99 -11.66 12.81 9.01
C ASP A 99 -10.74 11.76 9.68
N LEU A 100 -11.26 10.55 9.90
CA LEU A 100 -10.50 9.47 10.51
C LEU A 100 -9.42 8.94 9.56
N ARG A 101 -8.31 8.51 10.14
CA ARG A 101 -7.20 7.88 9.43
C ARG A 101 -7.37 6.36 9.38
N TYR A 102 -8.03 5.80 10.38
CA TYR A 102 -8.28 4.37 10.51
C TYR A 102 -9.48 4.09 11.40
N LYS A 103 -10.00 2.87 11.31
CA LYS A 103 -11.01 2.32 12.21
C LYS A 103 -10.61 0.90 12.58
N GLU A 104 -10.53 0.64 13.87
CA GLU A 104 -10.24 -0.67 14.43
C GLU A 104 -11.48 -1.23 15.11
N SER A 105 -11.78 -2.50 14.85
CA SER A 105 -12.89 -3.22 15.48
C SER A 105 -12.49 -4.68 15.75
N PRO A 106 -13.21 -5.41 16.62
CA PRO A 106 -12.94 -6.83 16.84
C PRO A 106 -13.07 -7.70 15.59
N GLN A 107 -13.84 -7.27 14.61
CA GLN A 107 -14.05 -7.98 13.36
C GLN A 107 -12.98 -7.67 12.31
N GLY A 108 -12.26 -6.59 12.50
CA GLY A 108 -11.20 -6.19 11.59
C GLY A 108 -10.90 -4.69 11.62
N SER A 109 -9.92 -4.26 10.85
CA SER A 109 -9.46 -2.87 10.84
C SER A 109 -9.24 -2.36 9.43
N VAL A 110 -9.50 -1.09 9.22
CA VAL A 110 -9.25 -0.35 7.97
C VAL A 110 -8.31 0.80 8.28
N TYR A 111 -7.31 0.96 7.45
CA TYR A 111 -6.32 2.03 7.54
C TYR A 111 -6.23 2.76 6.20
N LEU A 112 -6.40 4.07 6.20
CA LEU A 112 -6.17 4.92 5.03
C LEU A 112 -4.72 5.43 5.06
N LEU A 113 -3.85 4.74 4.35
CA LEU A 113 -2.40 4.96 4.42
C LEU A 113 -2.00 6.36 3.96
N GLU A 114 -2.72 6.95 3.03
CA GLU A 114 -2.47 8.32 2.56
C GLU A 114 -2.68 9.38 3.65
N ARG A 115 -3.43 9.06 4.71
CA ARG A 115 -3.69 9.95 5.84
C ARG A 115 -2.78 9.70 7.04
N MET A 116 -2.05 8.58 7.03
CA MET A 116 -1.24 8.13 8.17
C MET A 116 0.23 8.55 8.00
N PRO A 117 0.93 8.96 9.05
CA PRO A 117 2.37 9.10 9.00
C PRO A 117 3.05 7.73 8.91
N ASP A 118 4.29 7.69 8.42
CA ASP A 118 5.05 6.48 8.16
C ASP A 118 5.19 5.55 9.38
N PHE A 119 5.42 6.10 10.55
CA PHE A 119 5.54 5.32 11.79
C PHE A 119 4.22 4.65 12.19
N GLU A 120 3.07 5.30 11.99
CA GLU A 120 1.76 4.70 12.23
C GLU A 120 1.45 3.59 11.22
N ILE A 121 1.84 3.76 9.96
CA ILE A 121 1.69 2.75 8.91
C ILE A 121 2.44 1.48 9.30
N SER A 122 3.67 1.61 9.79
CA SER A 122 4.46 0.48 10.25
C SER A 122 3.88 -0.16 11.52
N GLN A 123 3.52 0.64 12.52
CA GLN A 123 3.08 0.14 13.82
C GLN A 123 1.65 -0.41 13.80
N ARG A 124 0.72 0.28 13.15
CA ARG A 124 -0.71 -0.06 13.15
C ARG A 124 -1.13 -0.87 11.94
N ALA A 125 -0.86 -0.38 10.74
CA ALA A 125 -1.20 -1.09 9.51
C ALA A 125 -0.26 -2.28 9.22
N LYS A 126 0.83 -2.45 10.00
CA LYS A 126 1.79 -3.56 9.89
C LYS A 126 2.43 -3.67 8.51
N VAL A 127 2.65 -2.55 7.87
CA VAL A 127 3.38 -2.48 6.62
C VAL A 127 4.86 -2.37 6.90
N ALA A 128 5.64 -3.32 6.39
CA ALA A 128 7.09 -3.30 6.48
C ALA A 128 7.72 -3.14 5.09
N ARG A 129 8.88 -2.53 5.03
CA ARG A 129 9.61 -2.32 3.79
C ARG A 129 11.05 -2.78 3.94
N THR A 130 11.55 -3.48 2.94
CA THR A 130 12.99 -3.72 2.78
C THR A 130 13.61 -2.58 1.99
N PHE A 131 14.77 -2.11 2.42
CA PHE A 131 15.52 -1.06 1.74
C PHE A 131 16.59 -1.66 0.86
N GLN A 132 16.79 -1.09 -0.32
CA GLN A 132 17.79 -1.53 -1.28
C GLN A 132 19.23 -1.34 -0.76
N ASN A 133 19.46 -0.29 0.04
CA ASN A 133 20.75 0.00 0.63
C ASN A 133 20.73 -0.26 2.13
N ILE A 134 21.60 -1.15 2.59
CA ILE A 134 21.82 -1.40 4.01
C ILE A 134 22.77 -0.31 4.53
N ARG A 135 22.30 0.46 5.51
CA ARG A 135 23.14 1.41 6.25
C ARG A 135 23.51 0.78 7.57
N LEU A 136 24.77 0.38 7.71
CA LEU A 136 25.30 -0.09 8.97
C LEU A 136 25.69 1.11 9.85
N PHE A 137 25.42 1.02 11.14
CA PHE A 137 25.92 1.98 12.11
C PHE A 137 27.40 1.70 12.35
N GLY A 138 28.28 2.55 11.82
CA GLY A 138 29.73 2.33 11.84
C GLY A 138 30.39 2.31 13.24
N GLY A 139 29.62 2.61 14.29
CA GLY A 139 30.09 2.58 15.66
C GLY A 139 29.61 1.39 16.49
N MET A 140 28.88 0.46 15.89
CA MET A 140 28.33 -0.71 16.58
C MET A 140 29.10 -1.98 16.20
N THR A 141 29.31 -2.85 17.18
CA THR A 141 29.87 -4.17 16.95
C THR A 141 28.79 -5.15 16.52
N ALA A 142 29.19 -6.31 15.98
CA ALA A 142 28.24 -7.37 15.59
C ALA A 142 27.48 -7.98 16.78
N LEU A 143 27.91 -7.67 18.02
CA LEU A 143 27.25 -8.14 19.26
C LEU A 143 26.32 -7.10 19.89
N GLU A 144 26.31 -5.91 19.39
CA GLU A 144 25.41 -4.83 19.79
C GLU A 144 24.20 -4.79 18.84
#